data_931db4fa9d4e4dac3a50d1c75d3ee79a
#
_entry.id   931db4fa9d4e4dac3a50d1c75d3ee79a
#
_cell.length_a   1.000
_cell.length_b   1.000
_cell.length_c   1.000
_cell.angle_alpha   90.00
_cell.angle_beta   90.00
_cell.angle_gamma   90.00
#
_symmetry.space_group_name_H-M   'P 1'
#
loop_
_entity.id
_entity.type
_entity.pdbx_description
1 polymer ?
#
loop_
_entity_poly.entity_id
_entity_poly.type
_entity_poly.pdbx_seq_one_letter_code
_entity_poly.pdbx_strand_id
1 'polypeptide(L)'
;MKGVKPANLNNTDLDNQYFVVYSIEEGGRNVEGKWLIADRDLNEREGLKWLLKTSSIPVDNIFLASNFQEFIMLFEQKNPDIVLMELDMIANEEWSTFRDLIQIYGPILLLTSAEATFEKARLAIDLQALDLMIKPFSTTKVKTAYQSAARRLGKNKHEHGSLHSNSNKDITYESLFISSYSTNSENLKLAAFQSENKDQVGTLYSFLAEYSFKDLHGVFALSDLVILLFKEKCLDLKEQCQKAIRKWEEDFSESLAIVIDTGKSLGLNLHEKYLQTRKMLEFTYYKGYRQVFEFVYSSDWAYIDPFLTPPEQRDWIDMLSNLQLDKIKKWLYDEFLQLKDPFPDPGLVRIRLTSILAQIRRFMRTYNLIEDEIYEWEYRDIFNSILYDAVLYRTVQNLILFIQKIVFGAEMNSRKYKQDPIERGISFLETNFAQVDLKLDDVAQFVDRNPSYFSHLLIAKTSKGFSEILSGIRMKEAKRLLTETSKPIKEISLLVGYQNANYFSRSFKEMNGVSPKEFRLTNTHQIKGEMTQSQD
;
A
#
# COMPACT_ATOMS: atom_id res chain seq x y z
N MET A 1 -52.57 34.77 -39.93
CA MET A 1 -52.28 35.53 -41.18
C MET A 1 -51.28 36.62 -40.89
N LYS A 2 -50.28 36.76 -41.74
CA LYS A 2 -49.09 37.64 -41.81
C LYS A 2 -47.86 37.01 -41.11
N GLY A 3 -46.79 36.63 -41.76
CA GLY A 3 -46.33 36.83 -43.14
C GLY A 3 -44.80 36.71 -43.03
N VAL A 4 -44.27 35.53 -43.42
CA VAL A 4 -42.83 35.24 -43.39
C VAL A 4 -42.28 35.66 -44.78
N LYS A 5 -41.23 36.48 -44.79
CA LYS A 5 -40.38 36.70 -45.97
C LYS A 5 -39.11 35.86 -45.82
N PRO A 6 -38.65 35.17 -46.90
CA PRO A 6 -37.40 34.44 -46.91
C PRO A 6 -36.23 35.36 -47.25
N ALA A 7 -35.09 35.16 -46.61
CA ALA A 7 -33.83 35.75 -47.00
C ALA A 7 -32.90 34.69 -47.61
N ASN A 8 -32.26 35.09 -48.69
CA ASN A 8 -31.48 34.36 -49.67
C ASN A 8 -30.35 33.52 -49.14
N LEU A 9 -30.23 32.33 -49.71
CA LEU A 9 -29.04 31.46 -49.75
C LEU A 9 -28.01 32.05 -50.73
N ASN A 10 -26.79 32.15 -50.33
CA ASN A 10 -25.63 32.02 -51.21
C ASN A 10 -24.67 30.98 -50.62
N ASN A 11 -24.38 29.99 -51.48
CA ASN A 11 -23.45 28.90 -51.31
C ASN A 11 -22.03 29.38 -50.99
N THR A 12 -21.37 28.73 -50.06
CA THR A 12 -20.13 27.97 -50.30
C THR A 12 -19.67 27.30 -48.98
N ASP A 13 -19.23 26.07 -49.17
CA ASP A 13 -18.38 25.22 -48.34
C ASP A 13 -19.05 24.24 -47.36
N LEU A 14 -18.81 23.02 -47.76
CA LEU A 14 -19.03 21.71 -47.15
C LEU A 14 -18.38 21.58 -45.74
N ASP A 15 -18.97 20.70 -44.98
CA ASP A 15 -18.48 20.16 -43.70
C ASP A 15 -18.75 20.95 -42.40
N ASN A 16 -20.02 20.97 -42.00
CA ASN A 16 -20.37 21.05 -40.59
C ASN A 16 -21.75 20.41 -40.35
N GLN A 17 -21.75 19.20 -39.81
CA GLN A 17 -22.96 18.58 -39.28
C GLN A 17 -23.47 19.42 -38.11
N TYR A 18 -24.52 20.17 -38.35
CA TYR A 18 -25.26 20.92 -37.33
C TYR A 18 -25.90 19.97 -36.35
N PHE A 19 -25.36 19.88 -35.14
CA PHE A 19 -26.11 19.40 -33.99
C PHE A 19 -27.12 20.48 -33.60
N VAL A 20 -28.39 20.18 -33.81
CA VAL A 20 -29.50 20.98 -33.31
C VAL A 20 -29.51 20.91 -31.79
N VAL A 21 -29.12 21.96 -31.12
CA VAL A 21 -29.28 22.15 -29.69
C VAL A 21 -30.76 22.39 -29.44
N TYR A 22 -31.49 21.37 -28.98
CA TYR A 22 -32.79 21.58 -28.36
C TYR A 22 -32.56 22.13 -26.96
N SER A 23 -32.73 23.43 -26.78
CA SER A 23 -32.94 24.03 -25.47
C SER A 23 -34.34 23.60 -25.01
N ILE A 24 -34.36 22.67 -24.07
CA ILE A 24 -35.56 22.36 -23.28
C ILE A 24 -35.62 23.39 -22.15
N GLU A 25 -36.32 24.48 -22.39
CA GLU A 25 -36.86 25.34 -21.35
C GLU A 25 -38.03 24.61 -20.69
N GLU A 26 -37.75 23.86 -19.64
CA GLU A 26 -38.69 23.56 -18.56
C GLU A 26 -37.95 23.71 -17.22
N GLY A 27 -38.21 24.85 -16.58
CA GLY A 27 -38.16 25.07 -15.11
C GLY A 27 -37.02 24.44 -14.31
N GLY A 28 -35.83 24.30 -14.83
CA GLY A 28 -34.70 23.71 -14.11
C GLY A 28 -33.83 24.80 -13.49
N ARG A 29 -33.95 25.03 -12.18
CA ARG A 29 -32.93 25.75 -11.41
C ARG A 29 -31.61 25.01 -11.62
N ASN A 30 -30.54 25.72 -11.98
CA ASN A 30 -29.17 25.20 -11.99
C ASN A 30 -28.90 24.55 -10.61
N VAL A 31 -28.81 23.23 -10.58
CA VAL A 31 -28.42 22.52 -9.35
C VAL A 31 -26.91 22.53 -9.34
N GLU A 32 -26.35 23.50 -8.66
CA GLU A 32 -24.92 23.57 -8.37
C GLU A 32 -24.57 22.42 -7.43
N GLY A 33 -23.90 21.40 -7.94
CA GLY A 33 -23.39 20.26 -7.18
C GLY A 33 -21.93 20.02 -7.51
N LYS A 34 -21.15 19.56 -6.52
CA LYS A 34 -19.75 19.17 -6.69
C LYS A 34 -19.69 17.70 -7.10
N TRP A 35 -18.93 17.43 -8.15
CA TRP A 35 -18.75 16.11 -8.73
C TRP A 35 -17.35 15.58 -8.52
N LEU A 36 -17.20 14.34 -8.09
CA LEU A 36 -15.93 13.64 -8.05
C LEU A 36 -16.01 12.41 -8.95
N ILE A 37 -15.18 12.37 -9.98
CA ILE A 37 -15.06 11.27 -10.92
C ILE A 37 -13.77 10.52 -10.62
N ALA A 38 -13.87 9.25 -10.26
CA ALA A 38 -12.74 8.39 -9.95
C ALA A 38 -12.73 7.18 -10.91
N ASP A 39 -11.74 7.13 -11.77
CA ASP A 39 -11.54 6.08 -12.77
C ASP A 39 -10.04 5.96 -13.10
N ARG A 40 -9.54 4.76 -13.34
CA ARG A 40 -8.11 4.52 -13.66
C ARG A 40 -7.75 5.03 -15.05
N ASP A 41 -8.69 4.99 -16.01
CA ASP A 41 -8.44 5.42 -17.38
C ASP A 41 -8.57 6.93 -17.52
N LEU A 42 -7.51 7.57 -18.04
CA LEU A 42 -7.46 9.01 -18.28
C LEU A 42 -8.52 9.45 -19.30
N ASN A 43 -8.71 8.67 -20.37
CA ASN A 43 -9.65 9.02 -21.44
C ASN A 43 -11.10 8.95 -20.96
N GLU A 44 -11.42 7.97 -20.12
CA GLU A 44 -12.74 7.84 -19.47
C GLU A 44 -13.00 9.03 -18.54
N ARG A 45 -12.03 9.40 -17.69
CA ARG A 45 -12.17 10.56 -16.80
C ARG A 45 -12.41 11.85 -17.57
N GLU A 46 -11.59 12.14 -18.56
CA GLU A 46 -11.72 13.35 -19.37
C GLU A 46 -12.98 13.32 -20.26
N GLY A 47 -13.35 12.16 -20.79
CA GLY A 47 -14.59 11.96 -21.53
C GLY A 47 -15.83 12.22 -20.69
N LEU A 48 -15.88 11.68 -19.47
CA LEU A 48 -16.96 11.92 -18.50
C LEU A 48 -17.04 13.40 -18.11
N LYS A 49 -15.90 14.01 -17.80
CA LYS A 49 -15.82 15.45 -17.50
C LYS A 49 -16.34 16.30 -18.66
N TRP A 50 -15.97 15.96 -19.91
CA TRP A 50 -16.46 16.67 -21.10
C TRP A 50 -17.98 16.52 -21.25
N LEU A 51 -18.53 15.32 -21.03
CA LEU A 51 -19.98 15.08 -21.04
C LEU A 51 -20.73 15.89 -19.97
N LEU A 52 -20.17 16.00 -18.77
CA LEU A 52 -20.74 16.80 -17.70
C LEU A 52 -20.71 18.29 -18.02
N LYS A 53 -19.60 18.79 -18.61
CA LYS A 53 -19.49 20.19 -19.09
C LYS A 53 -20.56 20.53 -20.14
N THR A 54 -20.79 19.64 -21.09
CA THR A 54 -21.82 19.84 -22.15
C THR A 54 -23.24 19.85 -21.58
N SER A 55 -23.39 19.43 -20.31
CA SER A 55 -24.66 19.40 -19.57
C SER A 55 -24.82 20.58 -18.59
N SER A 56 -24.07 21.67 -18.80
CA SER A 56 -24.15 22.94 -18.04
C SER A 56 -23.66 22.89 -16.58
N ILE A 57 -22.77 21.93 -16.24
CA ILE A 57 -22.09 21.95 -14.94
C ILE A 57 -20.83 22.81 -15.02
N PRO A 58 -20.61 23.73 -14.07
CA PRO A 58 -19.38 24.50 -13.99
C PRO A 58 -18.15 23.58 -13.87
N VAL A 59 -17.10 23.89 -14.62
CA VAL A 59 -15.85 23.07 -14.66
C VAL A 59 -15.18 23.00 -13.29
N ASP A 60 -15.27 24.08 -12.52
CA ASP A 60 -14.66 24.24 -11.20
C ASP A 60 -15.30 23.33 -10.13
N ASN A 61 -16.46 22.76 -10.45
CA ASN A 61 -17.17 21.81 -9.60
C ASN A 61 -16.97 20.34 -9.98
N ILE A 62 -16.07 20.03 -10.92
CA ILE A 62 -15.77 18.65 -11.36
C ILE A 62 -14.32 18.31 -11.03
N PHE A 63 -14.14 17.38 -10.10
CA PHE A 63 -12.86 16.87 -9.64
C PHE A 63 -12.59 15.49 -10.20
N LEU A 64 -11.32 15.19 -10.51
CA LEU A 64 -10.91 13.91 -11.11
C LEU A 64 -9.90 13.22 -10.20
N ALA A 65 -10.08 11.91 -9.96
CA ALA A 65 -9.14 11.06 -9.25
C ALA A 65 -8.71 9.90 -10.13
N SER A 66 -7.40 9.61 -10.17
CA SER A 66 -6.79 8.56 -10.97
C SER A 66 -6.53 7.26 -10.19
N ASN A 67 -6.58 7.33 -8.87
CA ASN A 67 -6.39 6.22 -7.95
C ASN A 67 -7.17 6.46 -6.65
N PHE A 68 -7.27 5.43 -5.82
CA PHE A 68 -8.07 5.49 -4.60
C PHE A 68 -7.54 6.49 -3.57
N GLN A 69 -6.22 6.69 -3.48
CA GLN A 69 -5.62 7.66 -2.55
C GLN A 69 -5.97 9.10 -2.95
N GLU A 70 -5.89 9.40 -4.25
CA GLU A 70 -6.32 10.70 -4.78
C GLU A 70 -7.82 10.91 -4.60
N PHE A 71 -8.63 9.84 -4.77
CA PHE A 71 -10.06 9.88 -4.50
C PHE A 71 -10.33 10.28 -3.04
N ILE A 72 -9.72 9.64 -2.06
CA ILE A 72 -9.89 9.95 -0.64
C ILE A 72 -9.54 11.42 -0.37
N MET A 73 -8.35 11.85 -0.84
CA MET A 73 -7.88 13.22 -0.64
C MET A 73 -8.87 14.25 -1.21
N LEU A 74 -9.33 14.05 -2.43
CA LEU A 74 -10.28 14.96 -3.07
C LEU A 74 -11.67 14.87 -2.46
N PHE A 75 -12.10 13.67 -2.05
CA PHE A 75 -13.37 13.46 -1.39
C PHE A 75 -13.45 14.25 -0.08
N GLU A 76 -12.45 14.14 0.77
CA GLU A 76 -12.38 14.88 2.04
C GLU A 76 -12.26 16.38 1.82
N GLN A 77 -11.38 16.83 0.89
CA GLN A 77 -11.15 18.25 0.61
C GLN A 77 -12.35 18.96 0.01
N LYS A 78 -13.08 18.30 -0.88
CA LYS A 78 -14.10 18.93 -1.70
C LYS A 78 -15.51 18.63 -1.23
N ASN A 79 -15.70 17.56 -0.43
CA ASN A 79 -17.00 17.05 0.03
C ASN A 79 -18.02 17.02 -1.13
N PRO A 80 -17.84 16.07 -2.08
CA PRO A 80 -18.64 16.03 -3.30
C PRO A 80 -20.09 15.63 -3.01
N ASP A 81 -21.03 16.28 -3.66
CA ASP A 81 -22.44 15.90 -3.61
C ASP A 81 -22.73 14.63 -4.40
N ILE A 82 -21.97 14.41 -5.48
CA ILE A 82 -22.11 13.27 -6.39
C ILE A 82 -20.76 12.65 -6.67
N VAL A 83 -20.69 11.32 -6.50
CA VAL A 83 -19.48 10.53 -6.76
C VAL A 83 -19.76 9.57 -7.91
N LEU A 84 -18.89 9.57 -8.90
CA LEU A 84 -18.85 8.53 -9.94
C LEU A 84 -17.55 7.74 -9.75
N MET A 85 -17.68 6.45 -9.37
CA MET A 85 -16.58 5.61 -8.94
C MET A 85 -16.46 4.34 -9.77
N GLU A 86 -15.27 4.06 -10.30
CA GLU A 86 -14.94 2.77 -10.90
C GLU A 86 -14.68 1.74 -9.80
N LEU A 87 -15.52 0.70 -9.72
CA LEU A 87 -15.39 -0.35 -8.70
C LEU A 87 -14.08 -1.12 -8.76
N ASP A 88 -13.53 -1.27 -9.96
CA ASP A 88 -12.29 -2.00 -10.20
C ASP A 88 -11.03 -1.24 -9.75
N MET A 89 -11.18 0.00 -9.32
CA MET A 89 -10.13 0.85 -8.77
C MET A 89 -9.91 0.60 -7.27
N ILE A 90 -10.90 0.01 -6.58
CA ILE A 90 -10.87 -0.19 -5.14
C ILE A 90 -10.22 -1.55 -4.83
N ALA A 91 -9.08 -1.54 -4.14
CA ALA A 91 -8.45 -2.77 -3.66
C ALA A 91 -9.25 -3.41 -2.50
N ASN A 92 -9.07 -4.72 -2.27
CA ASN A 92 -9.82 -5.44 -1.23
C ASN A 92 -9.67 -4.82 0.17
N GLU A 93 -8.52 -4.26 0.47
CA GLU A 93 -8.18 -3.63 1.75
C GLU A 93 -8.82 -2.23 1.90
N GLU A 94 -9.24 -1.61 0.80
CA GLU A 94 -9.78 -0.25 0.76
C GLU A 94 -11.32 -0.20 0.84
N TRP A 95 -11.98 -1.35 0.72
CA TRP A 95 -13.45 -1.43 0.69
C TRP A 95 -14.13 -0.95 1.97
N SER A 96 -13.54 -1.21 3.14
CA SER A 96 -14.06 -0.71 4.41
C SER A 96 -14.07 0.81 4.43
N THR A 97 -12.93 1.43 4.11
CA THR A 97 -12.75 2.88 4.06
C THR A 97 -13.73 3.54 3.08
N PHE A 98 -13.87 2.96 1.87
CA PHE A 98 -14.82 3.46 0.87
C PHE A 98 -16.27 3.42 1.37
N ARG A 99 -16.68 2.29 1.97
CA ARG A 99 -18.04 2.11 2.50
C ARG A 99 -18.35 3.11 3.60
N ASP A 100 -17.41 3.31 4.52
CA ASP A 100 -17.55 4.25 5.64
C ASP A 100 -17.68 5.68 5.14
N LEU A 101 -16.87 6.09 4.16
CA LEU A 101 -16.99 7.42 3.55
C LEU A 101 -18.36 7.63 2.91
N ILE A 102 -18.82 6.67 2.10
CA ILE A 102 -20.13 6.80 1.44
C ILE A 102 -21.27 6.83 2.47
N GLN A 103 -21.20 6.03 3.52
CA GLN A 103 -22.22 5.97 4.56
C GLN A 103 -22.26 7.24 5.41
N ILE A 104 -21.10 7.77 5.79
CA ILE A 104 -20.98 8.95 6.65
C ILE A 104 -21.40 10.22 5.92
N TYR A 105 -20.90 10.41 4.69
CA TYR A 105 -21.12 11.66 3.94
C TYR A 105 -22.40 11.63 3.09
N GLY A 106 -22.91 10.46 2.74
CA GLY A 106 -24.14 10.27 1.99
C GLY A 106 -24.18 10.91 0.59
N PRO A 107 -23.07 10.90 -0.20
CA PRO A 107 -23.11 11.44 -1.55
C PRO A 107 -24.04 10.61 -2.42
N ILE A 108 -24.54 11.20 -3.50
CA ILE A 108 -25.23 10.43 -4.53
C ILE A 108 -24.17 9.61 -5.29
N LEU A 109 -24.26 8.28 -5.19
CA LEU A 109 -23.25 7.37 -5.71
C LEU A 109 -23.68 6.82 -7.09
N LEU A 110 -22.82 7.00 -8.08
CA LEU A 110 -22.87 6.36 -9.40
C LEU A 110 -21.64 5.45 -9.51
N LEU A 111 -21.85 4.20 -9.91
CA LEU A 111 -20.76 3.23 -10.02
C LEU A 111 -20.51 2.84 -11.47
N THR A 112 -19.25 2.56 -11.80
CA THR A 112 -18.85 1.98 -13.08
C THR A 112 -18.02 0.72 -12.87
N SER A 113 -18.07 -0.22 -13.81
CA SER A 113 -17.27 -1.44 -13.80
C SER A 113 -17.00 -1.93 -15.22
N ALA A 114 -15.86 -2.58 -15.43
CA ALA A 114 -15.55 -3.27 -16.68
C ALA A 114 -16.33 -4.59 -16.83
N GLU A 115 -16.77 -5.20 -15.71
CA GLU A 115 -17.41 -6.51 -15.70
C GLU A 115 -18.83 -6.47 -15.14
N ALA A 116 -19.75 -7.17 -15.81
CA ALA A 116 -21.12 -7.35 -15.37
C ALA A 116 -21.23 -8.62 -14.51
N THR A 117 -20.77 -8.57 -13.26
CA THR A 117 -20.88 -9.70 -12.32
C THR A 117 -21.99 -9.50 -11.30
N PHE A 118 -22.53 -10.61 -10.79
CA PHE A 118 -23.51 -10.58 -9.70
C PHE A 118 -22.97 -9.92 -8.43
N GLU A 119 -21.70 -10.13 -8.13
CA GLU A 119 -21.03 -9.54 -6.95
C GLU A 119 -21.01 -8.01 -7.03
N LYS A 120 -20.67 -7.43 -8.20
CA LYS A 120 -20.67 -5.99 -8.40
C LYS A 120 -22.07 -5.38 -8.36
N ALA A 121 -23.07 -6.10 -8.89
CA ALA A 121 -24.46 -5.68 -8.77
C ALA A 121 -24.93 -5.69 -7.30
N ARG A 122 -24.55 -6.71 -6.51
CA ARG A 122 -24.84 -6.77 -5.08
C ARG A 122 -24.17 -5.64 -4.32
N LEU A 123 -22.90 -5.36 -4.59
CA LEU A 123 -22.17 -4.23 -3.99
C LEU A 123 -22.85 -2.89 -4.27
N ALA A 124 -23.34 -2.68 -5.50
CA ALA A 124 -24.07 -1.46 -5.86
C ALA A 124 -25.36 -1.30 -5.05
N ILE A 125 -26.07 -2.41 -4.81
CA ILE A 125 -27.28 -2.42 -3.97
C ILE A 125 -26.92 -2.14 -2.50
N ASP A 126 -25.90 -2.81 -1.96
CA ASP A 126 -25.46 -2.67 -0.57
C ASP A 126 -24.99 -1.23 -0.27
N LEU A 127 -24.37 -0.57 -1.26
CA LEU A 127 -23.94 0.83 -1.18
C LEU A 127 -25.06 1.84 -1.50
N GLN A 128 -26.26 1.37 -1.81
CA GLN A 128 -27.40 2.20 -2.23
C GLN A 128 -27.08 3.12 -3.41
N ALA A 129 -26.23 2.64 -4.34
CA ALA A 129 -25.85 3.40 -5.52
C ALA A 129 -27.09 3.73 -6.37
N LEU A 130 -27.09 4.92 -6.96
CA LEU A 130 -28.18 5.35 -7.83
C LEU A 130 -28.22 4.56 -9.13
N ASP A 131 -27.04 4.21 -9.68
CA ASP A 131 -26.91 3.38 -10.87
C ASP A 131 -25.54 2.67 -10.88
N LEU A 132 -25.49 1.51 -11.58
CA LEU A 132 -24.27 0.79 -11.91
C LEU A 132 -24.15 0.70 -13.44
N MET A 133 -23.15 1.34 -14.01
CA MET A 133 -22.90 1.38 -15.44
C MET A 133 -21.77 0.41 -15.82
N ILE A 134 -22.03 -0.50 -16.74
CA ILE A 134 -21.01 -1.45 -17.23
C ILE A 134 -20.35 -0.85 -18.48
N LYS A 135 -19.00 -0.84 -18.49
CA LYS A 135 -18.19 -0.39 -19.64
C LYS A 135 -18.22 -1.43 -20.78
N PRO A 136 -18.26 -0.99 -22.05
CA PRO A 136 -18.44 0.38 -22.52
C PRO A 136 -19.90 0.86 -22.42
N PHE A 137 -20.11 2.06 -21.91
CA PHE A 137 -21.44 2.64 -21.79
C PHE A 137 -21.69 3.73 -22.84
N SER A 138 -22.94 3.88 -23.27
CA SER A 138 -23.33 4.92 -24.23
C SER A 138 -23.41 6.30 -23.57
N THR A 139 -23.14 7.34 -24.33
CA THR A 139 -23.30 8.74 -23.88
C THR A 139 -24.72 9.04 -23.39
N THR A 140 -25.74 8.37 -23.95
CA THR A 140 -27.13 8.49 -23.52
C THR A 140 -27.32 7.95 -22.11
N LYS A 141 -26.71 6.79 -21.77
CA LYS A 141 -26.79 6.19 -20.42
C LYS A 141 -26.16 7.09 -19.38
N VAL A 142 -24.98 7.67 -19.67
CA VAL A 142 -24.30 8.62 -18.78
C VAL A 142 -25.19 9.86 -18.55
N LYS A 143 -25.78 10.43 -19.60
CA LYS A 143 -26.68 11.59 -19.48
C LYS A 143 -27.90 11.28 -18.63
N THR A 144 -28.48 10.08 -18.77
CA THR A 144 -29.64 9.65 -17.98
C THR A 144 -29.29 9.48 -16.51
N ALA A 145 -28.16 8.82 -16.20
CA ALA A 145 -27.66 8.66 -14.84
C ALA A 145 -27.36 10.02 -14.19
N TYR A 146 -26.73 10.92 -14.95
CA TYR A 146 -26.49 12.31 -14.56
C TYR A 146 -27.79 13.06 -14.21
N GLN A 147 -28.79 13.05 -15.11
CA GLN A 147 -30.06 13.73 -14.87
C GLN A 147 -30.78 13.18 -13.63
N SER A 148 -30.70 11.87 -13.41
CA SER A 148 -31.26 11.22 -12.23
C SER A 148 -30.55 11.66 -10.95
N ALA A 149 -29.21 11.76 -10.96
CA ALA A 149 -28.42 12.27 -9.85
C ALA A 149 -28.74 13.74 -9.55
N ALA A 150 -28.79 14.59 -10.57
CA ALA A 150 -29.13 16.00 -10.43
C ALA A 150 -30.55 16.22 -9.87
N ARG A 151 -31.54 15.41 -10.32
CA ARG A 151 -32.92 15.45 -9.75
C ARG A 151 -32.95 15.00 -8.29
N ARG A 152 -32.17 13.98 -7.91
CA ARG A 152 -32.08 13.50 -6.53
C ARG A 152 -31.42 14.54 -5.62
N LEU A 153 -30.36 15.19 -6.11
CA LEU A 153 -29.72 16.28 -5.38
C LEU A 153 -30.67 17.46 -5.13
N GLY A 154 -31.49 17.83 -6.14
CA GLY A 154 -32.51 18.87 -5.99
C GLY A 154 -33.60 18.53 -4.94
N LYS A 155 -33.98 17.25 -4.81
CA LYS A 155 -34.91 16.78 -3.77
C LYS A 155 -34.28 16.70 -2.39
N ASN A 156 -33.06 16.20 -2.30
CA ASN A 156 -32.31 16.06 -1.02
C ASN A 156 -32.04 17.42 -0.36
N LYS A 157 -31.82 18.49 -1.14
CA LYS A 157 -31.69 19.84 -0.58
C LYS A 157 -32.96 20.34 0.12
N HIS A 158 -34.12 19.71 -0.14
CA HIS A 158 -35.36 20.02 0.57
C HIS A 158 -35.65 19.10 1.78
N GLU A 159 -35.09 17.87 1.80
CA GLU A 159 -35.38 16.89 2.88
C GLU A 159 -34.24 16.74 3.90
N HIS A 160 -32.98 16.92 3.50
CA HIS A 160 -31.81 16.80 4.39
C HIS A 160 -31.34 18.11 5.03
N GLY A 161 -32.14 19.17 4.97
CA GLY A 161 -31.95 20.37 5.78
C GLY A 161 -32.04 20.17 7.30
N SER A 162 -32.24 18.92 7.79
CA SER A 162 -32.54 18.67 9.21
C SER A 162 -31.61 17.72 9.96
N LEU A 163 -30.63 17.05 9.32
CA LEU A 163 -29.71 16.15 10.04
C LEU A 163 -28.29 16.70 10.22
N HIS A 164 -27.88 17.72 9.47
CA HIS A 164 -26.57 18.39 9.63
C HIS A 164 -26.67 19.87 9.95
N SER A 165 -27.84 20.41 10.24
CA SER A 165 -28.02 21.83 10.58
C SER A 165 -28.70 22.02 11.92
N ASN A 166 -28.00 21.70 13.01
CA ASN A 166 -28.23 22.43 14.24
C ASN A 166 -26.99 23.27 14.53
N SER A 167 -27.19 24.57 14.31
CA SER A 167 -26.40 25.71 14.75
C SER A 167 -25.07 26.02 14.03
N ASN A 168 -25.11 27.15 13.36
CA ASN A 168 -24.05 28.01 12.85
C ASN A 168 -23.49 27.68 11.45
N LYS A 169 -23.85 28.56 10.51
CA LYS A 169 -23.64 28.54 9.06
C LYS A 169 -22.18 28.68 8.58
N ASP A 170 -21.16 28.58 9.44
CA ASP A 170 -19.84 29.13 9.09
C ASP A 170 -18.69 28.10 9.06
N ILE A 171 -18.88 26.84 9.49
CA ILE A 171 -17.80 25.85 9.50
C ILE A 171 -18.16 24.64 8.66
N THR A 172 -17.38 24.43 7.60
CA THR A 172 -17.51 23.33 6.66
C THR A 172 -16.23 22.51 6.63
N TYR A 173 -16.26 21.31 5.99
CA TYR A 173 -15.05 20.53 5.72
C TYR A 173 -13.98 21.36 5.01
N GLU A 174 -14.37 22.30 4.14
CA GLU A 174 -13.44 23.21 3.45
C GLU A 174 -12.60 24.06 4.41
N SER A 175 -13.16 24.44 5.55
CA SER A 175 -12.42 25.20 6.56
C SER A 175 -11.31 24.41 7.25
N LEU A 176 -11.38 23.07 7.24
CA LEU A 176 -10.32 22.17 7.71
C LEU A 176 -9.21 21.98 6.68
N PHE A 177 -9.54 22.02 5.38
CA PHE A 177 -8.61 21.67 4.31
C PHE A 177 -8.02 22.85 3.53
N ILE A 178 -8.63 24.05 3.61
CA ILE A 178 -8.23 25.21 2.83
C ILE A 178 -7.78 26.35 3.73
N SER A 179 -6.49 26.70 3.67
CA SER A 179 -5.88 27.75 4.51
C SER A 179 -6.45 29.17 4.28
N SER A 180 -7.03 29.44 3.10
CA SER A 180 -7.61 30.75 2.76
C SER A 180 -9.02 30.98 3.30
N TYR A 181 -9.66 29.98 3.88
CA TYR A 181 -10.96 30.11 4.51
C TYR A 181 -10.79 30.72 5.91
N SER A 182 -10.70 32.05 5.97
CA SER A 182 -10.74 32.79 7.22
C SER A 182 -12.20 32.90 7.69
N THR A 183 -12.66 31.86 8.36
CA THR A 183 -13.86 31.95 9.18
C THR A 183 -13.49 32.50 10.56
N ASN A 184 -14.45 33.02 11.34
CA ASN A 184 -14.29 33.39 12.75
C ASN A 184 -13.91 32.18 13.67
N SER A 185 -13.08 31.27 13.15
CA SER A 185 -12.65 30.03 13.77
C SER A 185 -11.54 30.20 14.82
N GLU A 186 -11.05 31.43 15.00
CA GLU A 186 -9.99 31.74 15.97
C GLU A 186 -10.37 31.33 17.41
N ASN A 187 -11.65 31.18 17.69
CA ASN A 187 -12.20 30.90 19.02
C ASN A 187 -12.69 29.45 19.20
N LEU A 188 -12.24 28.51 18.38
CA LEU A 188 -12.60 27.09 18.53
C LEU A 188 -11.40 26.23 18.93
N LYS A 189 -11.65 25.30 19.85
CA LYS A 189 -10.74 24.23 20.19
C LYS A 189 -11.03 22.99 19.33
N LEU A 190 -10.00 22.31 18.93
CA LEU A 190 -10.09 21.11 18.12
C LEU A 190 -9.67 19.91 18.97
N ALA A 191 -10.42 18.79 18.84
CA ALA A 191 -10.01 17.47 19.33
C ALA A 191 -10.12 16.46 18.20
N ALA A 192 -9.03 15.75 17.90
CA ALA A 192 -9.01 14.68 16.92
C ALA A 192 -8.97 13.33 17.63
N PHE A 193 -9.85 12.45 17.24
CA PHE A 193 -10.01 11.09 17.77
C PHE A 193 -9.60 10.09 16.71
N GLN A 194 -8.68 9.19 17.06
CA GLN A 194 -8.23 8.14 16.17
C GLN A 194 -8.30 6.79 16.87
N SER A 195 -9.00 5.83 16.27
CA SER A 195 -8.98 4.44 16.71
C SER A 195 -7.68 3.76 16.28
N GLU A 196 -7.17 2.84 17.08
CA GLU A 196 -6.05 2.00 16.71
C GLU A 196 -6.38 1.16 15.47
N ASN A 197 -7.61 0.65 15.39
CA ASN A 197 -8.16 0.02 14.19
C ASN A 197 -8.83 1.08 13.31
N LYS A 198 -8.20 1.41 12.18
CA LYS A 198 -8.69 2.41 11.23
C LYS A 198 -10.02 2.05 10.58
N ASP A 199 -10.36 0.76 10.50
CA ASP A 199 -11.64 0.29 9.95
C ASP A 199 -12.84 0.64 10.84
N GLN A 200 -12.60 1.13 12.06
CA GLN A 200 -13.63 1.51 13.03
C GLN A 200 -14.04 2.99 12.96
N VAL A 201 -13.60 3.74 11.94
CA VAL A 201 -13.92 5.19 11.85
C VAL A 201 -15.43 5.45 11.80
N GLY A 202 -16.19 4.64 11.07
CA GLY A 202 -17.65 4.77 11.01
C GLY A 202 -18.32 4.53 12.36
N THR A 203 -17.89 3.49 13.08
CA THR A 203 -18.36 3.19 14.45
C THR A 203 -17.97 4.31 15.42
N LEU A 204 -16.72 4.80 15.31
CA LEU A 204 -16.21 5.89 16.11
C LEU A 204 -17.01 7.18 15.88
N TYR A 205 -17.34 7.50 14.63
CA TYR A 205 -18.16 8.66 14.32
C TYR A 205 -19.55 8.56 14.98
N SER A 206 -20.22 7.41 14.84
CA SER A 206 -21.54 7.18 15.44
C SER A 206 -21.51 7.31 16.95
N PHE A 207 -20.50 6.70 17.59
CA PHE A 207 -20.28 6.82 19.03
C PHE A 207 -20.09 8.28 19.47
N LEU A 208 -19.21 9.04 18.78
CA LEU A 208 -18.88 10.42 19.14
C LEU A 208 -20.05 11.39 18.85
N ALA A 209 -20.87 11.11 17.84
CA ALA A 209 -22.05 11.90 17.52
C ALA A 209 -23.16 11.74 18.57
N GLU A 210 -23.26 10.56 19.19
CA GLU A 210 -24.24 10.27 20.26
C GLU A 210 -23.72 10.62 21.67
N TYR A 211 -22.38 10.71 21.83
CA TYR A 211 -21.79 11.01 23.12
C TYR A 211 -22.07 12.45 23.58
N SER A 212 -22.51 12.60 24.82
CA SER A 212 -22.92 13.90 25.40
C SER A 212 -21.74 14.78 25.78
N PHE A 213 -21.03 15.33 24.80
CA PHE A 213 -20.00 16.33 25.05
C PHE A 213 -20.60 17.70 25.41
N LYS A 214 -19.99 18.39 26.38
CA LYS A 214 -20.31 19.77 26.68
C LYS A 214 -19.61 20.71 25.72
N ASP A 215 -20.30 21.80 25.35
CA ASP A 215 -19.78 22.85 24.46
C ASP A 215 -19.32 22.34 23.07
N LEU A 216 -19.81 21.20 22.64
CA LEU A 216 -19.57 20.67 21.29
C LEU A 216 -20.16 21.63 20.26
N HIS A 217 -19.39 21.93 19.23
CA HIS A 217 -19.78 22.79 18.12
C HIS A 217 -20.08 21.98 16.85
N GLY A 218 -19.26 20.97 16.54
CA GLY A 218 -19.46 20.10 15.37
C GLY A 218 -18.60 18.84 15.42
N VAL A 219 -19.00 17.83 14.64
CA VAL A 219 -18.31 16.55 14.47
C VAL A 219 -18.04 16.34 12.98
N PHE A 220 -16.80 16.02 12.64
CA PHE A 220 -16.32 15.84 11.26
C PHE A 220 -15.57 14.51 11.16
N ALA A 221 -16.10 13.56 10.40
CA ALA A 221 -15.43 12.31 10.12
C ALA A 221 -14.49 12.48 8.93
N LEU A 222 -13.29 11.93 9.04
CA LEU A 222 -12.31 11.78 7.95
C LEU A 222 -12.07 10.30 7.68
N SER A 223 -11.19 9.98 6.72
CA SER A 223 -10.92 8.60 6.34
C SER A 223 -10.29 7.74 7.45
N ASP A 224 -9.56 8.35 8.39
CA ASP A 224 -8.76 7.66 9.41
C ASP A 224 -8.93 8.22 10.83
N LEU A 225 -9.76 9.24 11.01
CA LEU A 225 -10.00 9.89 12.29
C LEU A 225 -11.32 10.69 12.32
N VAL A 226 -11.76 11.09 13.50
CA VAL A 226 -12.91 11.98 13.68
C VAL A 226 -12.47 13.24 14.42
N ILE A 227 -12.84 14.40 13.88
CA ILE A 227 -12.54 15.71 14.49
C ILE A 227 -13.78 16.24 15.17
N LEU A 228 -13.62 16.69 16.41
CA LEU A 228 -14.61 17.41 17.16
C LEU A 228 -14.15 18.87 17.37
N LEU A 229 -15.05 19.80 17.14
CA LEU A 229 -14.84 21.20 17.41
C LEU A 229 -15.62 21.60 18.68
N PHE A 230 -14.96 22.33 19.56
CA PHE A 230 -15.52 22.80 20.83
C PHE A 230 -15.43 24.32 20.91
N LYS A 231 -16.37 24.91 21.63
CA LYS A 231 -16.31 26.37 21.94
C LYS A 231 -15.11 26.67 22.83
N GLU A 232 -14.47 27.81 22.66
CA GLU A 232 -13.28 28.23 23.41
C GLU A 232 -13.46 28.14 24.94
N LYS A 233 -14.68 28.40 25.42
CA LYS A 233 -15.03 28.35 26.84
C LYS A 233 -15.01 26.96 27.48
N CYS A 234 -14.87 25.88 26.70
CA CYS A 234 -14.75 24.53 27.20
C CYS A 234 -13.43 24.37 27.98
N LEU A 235 -13.48 24.38 29.30
CA LEU A 235 -12.31 24.30 30.18
C LEU A 235 -11.94 22.85 30.54
N ASP A 236 -12.91 21.96 30.56
CA ASP A 236 -12.79 20.55 30.97
C ASP A 236 -12.62 19.57 29.80
N LEU A 237 -12.18 20.04 28.62
CA LEU A 237 -12.06 19.27 27.39
C LEU A 237 -11.23 17.98 27.59
N LYS A 238 -10.07 18.09 28.27
CA LYS A 238 -9.20 16.93 28.53
C LYS A 238 -9.92 15.85 29.36
N GLU A 239 -10.65 16.26 30.38
CA GLU A 239 -11.40 15.34 31.24
C GLU A 239 -12.55 14.65 30.47
N GLN A 240 -13.26 15.40 29.63
CA GLN A 240 -14.31 14.87 28.77
C GLN A 240 -13.74 13.84 27.79
N CYS A 241 -12.60 14.14 27.15
CA CYS A 241 -11.90 13.21 26.26
C CYS A 241 -11.42 11.94 26.98
N GLN A 242 -10.90 12.07 28.21
CA GLN A 242 -10.51 10.89 29.01
C GLN A 242 -11.71 10.00 29.37
N LYS A 243 -12.87 10.58 29.64
CA LYS A 243 -14.10 9.82 29.88
C LYS A 243 -14.58 9.13 28.60
N ALA A 244 -14.48 9.79 27.45
CA ALA A 244 -14.82 9.22 26.17
C ALA A 244 -13.94 8.02 25.80
N ILE A 245 -12.61 8.07 26.06
CA ILE A 245 -11.71 6.92 25.88
C ILE A 245 -12.19 5.72 26.67
N ARG A 246 -12.47 5.90 27.98
CA ARG A 246 -12.90 4.80 28.85
C ARG A 246 -14.20 4.19 28.36
N LYS A 247 -15.16 5.03 28.00
CA LYS A 247 -16.46 4.58 27.52
C LYS A 247 -16.35 3.82 26.20
N TRP A 248 -15.51 4.30 25.27
CA TRP A 248 -15.22 3.60 24.03
C TRP A 248 -14.60 2.22 24.27
N GLU A 249 -13.60 2.12 25.15
CA GLU A 249 -12.96 0.87 25.50
C GLU A 249 -13.93 -0.13 26.16
N GLU A 250 -14.83 0.36 27.01
CA GLU A 250 -15.89 -0.46 27.62
C GLU A 250 -16.86 -1.03 26.57
N ASP A 251 -17.26 -0.22 25.59
CA ASP A 251 -18.30 -0.60 24.61
C ASP A 251 -17.75 -1.41 23.43
N PHE A 252 -16.52 -1.13 22.98
CA PHE A 252 -15.97 -1.68 21.74
C PHE A 252 -14.67 -2.50 21.95
N SER A 253 -14.07 -2.50 23.14
CA SER A 253 -12.79 -3.15 23.44
C SER A 253 -11.62 -2.68 22.56
N GLU A 254 -11.73 -1.48 21.96
CA GLU A 254 -10.76 -0.87 21.06
C GLU A 254 -10.08 0.33 21.73
N SER A 255 -8.83 0.61 21.32
CA SER A 255 -8.04 1.70 21.89
C SER A 255 -8.18 2.99 21.09
N LEU A 256 -8.34 4.13 21.79
CA LEU A 256 -8.35 5.46 21.19
C LEU A 256 -7.11 6.27 21.57
N ALA A 257 -6.65 7.09 20.62
CA ALA A 257 -5.80 8.24 20.88
C ALA A 257 -6.55 9.53 20.57
N ILE A 258 -6.36 10.55 21.40
CA ILE A 258 -6.99 11.85 21.20
C ILE A 258 -5.91 12.91 21.28
N VAL A 259 -5.91 13.82 20.32
CA VAL A 259 -5.09 15.05 20.36
C VAL A 259 -6.04 16.23 20.56
N ILE A 260 -5.77 17.05 21.58
CA ILE A 260 -6.59 18.23 21.90
C ILE A 260 -5.78 19.52 21.74
N ASP A 261 -6.39 20.53 21.10
CA ASP A 261 -5.93 21.92 21.18
C ASP A 261 -6.41 22.55 22.49
N THR A 262 -5.48 22.93 23.34
CA THR A 262 -5.78 23.55 24.64
C THR A 262 -6.07 25.05 24.54
N GLY A 263 -6.11 25.63 23.32
CA GLY A 263 -6.31 27.05 23.09
C GLY A 263 -5.08 27.94 23.30
N LYS A 264 -3.89 27.31 23.52
CA LYS A 264 -2.61 28.03 23.60
C LYS A 264 -2.04 28.40 22.23
N SER A 265 -2.67 27.94 21.17
CA SER A 265 -2.31 28.18 19.77
C SER A 265 -2.89 29.51 19.27
N LEU A 266 -2.50 30.61 19.90
CA LEU A 266 -2.94 31.95 19.52
C LEU A 266 -2.50 32.28 18.09
N GLY A 267 -3.48 32.57 17.22
CA GLY A 267 -3.26 33.02 15.84
C GLY A 267 -3.28 31.94 14.77
N LEU A 268 -3.45 30.64 15.10
CA LEU A 268 -3.62 29.58 14.09
C LEU A 268 -5.07 29.52 13.60
N ASN A 269 -5.22 29.44 12.28
CA ASN A 269 -6.51 29.12 11.68
C ASN A 269 -6.87 27.63 11.86
N LEU A 270 -8.10 27.24 11.55
CA LEU A 270 -8.59 25.88 11.77
C LEU A 270 -7.82 24.83 10.94
N HIS A 271 -7.42 25.18 9.73
CA HIS A 271 -6.60 24.33 8.87
C HIS A 271 -5.21 24.05 9.47
N GLU A 272 -4.56 25.09 9.98
CA GLU A 272 -3.25 24.94 10.64
C GLU A 272 -3.35 24.09 11.91
N LYS A 273 -4.41 24.29 12.72
CA LYS A 273 -4.70 23.44 13.88
C LYS A 273 -4.89 21.97 13.47
N TYR A 274 -5.62 21.73 12.39
CA TYR A 274 -5.82 20.38 11.84
C TYR A 274 -4.50 19.73 11.42
N LEU A 275 -3.67 20.42 10.63
CA LEU A 275 -2.37 19.88 10.18
C LEU A 275 -1.46 19.53 11.36
N GLN A 276 -1.39 20.40 12.35
CA GLN A 276 -0.61 20.14 13.56
C GLN A 276 -1.16 18.97 14.36
N THR A 277 -2.47 18.85 14.46
CA THR A 277 -3.13 17.73 15.15
C THR A 277 -2.83 16.40 14.45
N ARG A 278 -2.85 16.36 13.12
CA ARG A 278 -2.43 15.15 12.37
C ARG A 278 -0.99 14.78 12.65
N LYS A 279 -0.07 15.75 12.64
CA LYS A 279 1.34 15.51 13.00
C LYS A 279 1.47 14.98 14.43
N MET A 280 0.69 15.50 15.38
CA MET A 280 0.68 15.02 16.77
C MET A 280 0.13 13.59 16.91
N LEU A 281 -0.82 13.17 16.08
CA LEU A 281 -1.32 11.79 16.08
C LEU A 281 -0.24 10.79 15.66
N GLU A 282 0.77 11.17 14.90
CA GLU A 282 1.90 10.29 14.56
C GLU A 282 2.72 9.90 15.80
N PHE A 283 2.64 10.67 16.90
CA PHE A 283 3.27 10.29 18.17
C PHE A 283 2.66 9.05 18.82
N THR A 284 1.47 8.61 18.39
CA THR A 284 0.89 7.32 18.80
C THR A 284 1.81 6.16 18.46
N TYR A 285 2.58 6.28 17.37
CA TYR A 285 3.57 5.28 16.98
C TYR A 285 4.60 4.98 18.08
N TYR A 286 5.00 6.01 18.84
CA TYR A 286 5.97 5.89 19.94
C TYR A 286 5.32 5.70 21.31
N LYS A 287 4.22 6.43 21.56
CA LYS A 287 3.58 6.51 22.87
C LYS A 287 2.39 5.57 23.04
N GLY A 288 1.91 4.98 21.94
CA GLY A 288 0.72 4.13 21.92
C GLY A 288 -0.59 4.91 22.04
N TYR A 289 -1.66 4.17 22.19
CA TYR A 289 -3.04 4.64 22.34
C TYR A 289 -3.44 4.75 23.83
N ARG A 290 -4.72 4.93 24.13
CA ARG A 290 -5.33 5.08 25.46
C ARG A 290 -4.93 6.35 26.19
N GLN A 291 -4.66 7.41 25.46
CA GLN A 291 -4.23 8.67 26.06
C GLN A 291 -4.69 9.90 25.28
N VAL A 292 -4.70 11.03 25.99
CA VAL A 292 -4.99 12.34 25.44
C VAL A 292 -3.70 13.12 25.35
N PHE A 293 -3.28 13.45 24.14
CA PHE A 293 -2.15 14.33 23.87
C PHE A 293 -2.62 15.77 23.85
N GLU A 294 -1.91 16.64 24.55
CA GLU A 294 -2.14 18.08 24.45
C GLU A 294 -1.28 18.62 23.30
N PHE A 295 -1.88 19.49 22.51
CA PHE A 295 -1.19 20.19 21.45
C PHE A 295 -0.06 21.03 22.01
N VAL A 296 1.15 20.71 21.63
CA VAL A 296 2.36 21.50 21.91
C VAL A 296 2.93 21.93 20.56
N TYR A 297 3.29 23.20 20.42
CA TYR A 297 3.96 23.70 19.23
C TYR A 297 5.17 22.83 18.93
N SER A 298 5.18 22.22 17.75
CA SER A 298 5.97 21.04 17.48
C SER A 298 7.47 21.30 17.52
N SER A 299 8.14 20.41 18.19
CA SER A 299 9.51 20.03 17.84
C SER A 299 9.53 19.45 16.42
N ASP A 300 10.51 19.82 15.60
CA ASP A 300 10.81 19.07 14.37
C ASP A 300 11.18 17.65 14.72
N TRP A 301 10.99 16.71 13.76
CA TRP A 301 11.42 15.34 13.93
C TRP A 301 12.94 15.29 14.15
N ALA A 302 13.39 14.45 15.08
CA ALA A 302 14.81 14.17 15.21
C ALA A 302 15.34 13.47 13.96
N TYR A 303 16.60 13.74 13.65
CA TYR A 303 17.26 13.03 12.56
C TYR A 303 17.51 11.57 12.93
N ILE A 304 17.21 10.64 12.03
CA ILE A 304 17.63 9.24 12.05
C ILE A 304 18.08 8.84 10.63
N ASP A 305 19.16 8.10 10.51
CA ASP A 305 19.53 7.52 9.22
C ASP A 305 18.54 6.40 8.89
N PRO A 306 17.81 6.47 7.76
CA PRO A 306 16.83 5.43 7.39
C PRO A 306 17.48 4.10 7.04
N PHE A 307 18.79 4.06 6.81
CA PHE A 307 19.52 2.85 6.47
C PHE A 307 20.57 2.51 7.54
N LEU A 308 20.87 1.22 7.67
CA LEU A 308 22.02 0.80 8.46
C LEU A 308 23.31 1.28 7.78
N THR A 309 24.15 1.95 8.55
CA THR A 309 25.51 2.32 8.11
C THR A 309 26.36 1.06 7.86
N PRO A 310 27.44 1.14 7.07
CA PRO A 310 28.32 0.00 6.84
C PRO A 310 28.90 -0.66 8.11
N PRO A 311 29.25 0.07 9.20
CA PRO A 311 29.59 -0.54 10.48
C PRO A 311 28.43 -1.33 11.08
N GLU A 312 27.25 -0.73 11.18
CA GLU A 312 26.05 -1.38 11.73
C GLU A 312 25.66 -2.64 10.95
N GLN A 313 25.77 -2.61 9.61
CA GLN A 313 25.52 -3.80 8.78
C GLN A 313 26.49 -4.93 9.14
N ARG A 314 27.78 -4.64 9.37
CA ARG A 314 28.77 -5.63 9.80
C ARG A 314 28.43 -6.19 11.19
N ASP A 315 28.07 -5.31 12.13
CA ASP A 315 27.68 -5.71 13.48
C ASP A 315 26.44 -6.63 13.45
N TRP A 316 25.45 -6.31 12.62
CA TRP A 316 24.26 -7.15 12.42
C TRP A 316 24.60 -8.52 11.83
N ILE A 317 25.48 -8.56 10.81
CA ILE A 317 25.95 -9.83 10.20
C ILE A 317 26.69 -10.65 11.26
N ASP A 318 27.57 -10.04 12.05
CA ASP A 318 28.32 -10.70 13.11
C ASP A 318 27.41 -11.25 14.21
N MET A 319 26.47 -10.44 14.71
CA MET A 319 25.53 -10.86 15.75
C MET A 319 24.65 -12.03 15.29
N LEU A 320 24.14 -11.98 14.04
CA LEU A 320 23.35 -13.07 13.47
C LEU A 320 24.20 -14.33 13.24
N SER A 321 25.38 -14.21 12.64
CA SER A 321 26.26 -15.35 12.32
C SER A 321 26.75 -16.08 13.56
N ASN A 322 26.98 -15.33 14.65
CA ASN A 322 27.39 -15.89 15.96
C ASN A 322 26.18 -16.20 16.87
N LEU A 323 24.96 -16.11 16.38
CA LEU A 323 23.71 -16.40 17.09
C LEU A 323 23.57 -15.63 18.42
N GLN A 324 24.06 -14.37 18.46
CA GLN A 324 24.14 -13.54 19.67
C GLN A 324 22.81 -12.83 19.98
N LEU A 325 21.78 -13.59 20.27
CA LEU A 325 20.40 -13.10 20.43
C LEU A 325 20.28 -11.97 21.47
N ASP A 326 21.00 -12.06 22.59
CA ASP A 326 20.93 -11.03 23.64
C ASP A 326 21.50 -9.70 23.19
N LYS A 327 22.55 -9.71 22.35
CA LYS A 327 23.10 -8.48 21.76
C LYS A 327 22.14 -7.87 20.75
N ILE A 328 21.51 -8.70 19.91
CA ILE A 328 20.50 -8.26 18.97
C ILE A 328 19.31 -7.61 19.70
N LYS A 329 18.80 -8.27 20.74
CA LYS A 329 17.72 -7.71 21.57
C LYS A 329 18.12 -6.38 22.17
N LYS A 330 19.28 -6.31 22.80
CA LYS A 330 19.79 -5.07 23.41
C LYS A 330 19.88 -3.96 22.37
N TRP A 331 20.46 -4.24 21.20
CA TRP A 331 20.60 -3.27 20.12
C TRP A 331 19.22 -2.73 19.66
N LEU A 332 18.24 -3.62 19.47
CA LEU A 332 16.87 -3.22 19.08
C LEU A 332 16.18 -2.37 20.16
N TYR A 333 16.37 -2.72 21.44
CA TYR A 333 15.84 -1.92 22.55
C TYR A 333 16.47 -0.54 22.63
N ASP A 334 17.79 -0.47 22.52
CA ASP A 334 18.55 0.79 22.62
C ASP A 334 18.20 1.71 21.44
N GLU A 335 18.07 1.15 20.23
CA GLU A 335 17.81 1.90 19.00
C GLU A 335 16.36 2.40 18.90
N PHE A 336 15.38 1.60 19.26
CA PHE A 336 13.97 1.89 18.96
C PHE A 336 13.07 2.12 20.17
N LEU A 337 13.39 1.59 21.34
CA LEU A 337 12.51 1.66 22.50
C LEU A 337 13.00 2.61 23.61
N GLN A 338 14.20 3.16 23.47
CA GLN A 338 14.74 4.18 24.37
C GLN A 338 14.70 5.59 23.75
N LEU A 339 13.97 5.76 22.65
CA LEU A 339 13.82 7.05 21.99
C LEU A 339 13.16 8.09 22.92
N LYS A 340 13.65 9.32 22.84
CA LYS A 340 13.16 10.45 23.63
C LYS A 340 12.72 11.59 22.70
N ASP A 341 11.87 12.47 23.21
CA ASP A 341 11.48 13.69 22.52
C ASP A 341 12.72 14.60 22.30
N PRO A 342 12.94 15.11 21.08
CA PRO A 342 12.16 14.91 19.86
C PRO A 342 12.32 13.51 19.23
N PHE A 343 11.20 12.89 18.89
CA PHE A 343 11.20 11.59 18.22
C PHE A 343 11.61 11.70 16.74
N PRO A 344 12.17 10.66 16.11
CA PRO A 344 12.38 10.61 14.67
C PRO A 344 11.04 10.52 13.90
N ASP A 345 11.08 10.79 12.60
CA ASP A 345 9.94 10.57 11.70
C ASP A 345 9.57 9.07 11.64
N PRO A 346 8.31 8.67 11.90
CA PRO A 346 7.88 7.28 11.88
C PRO A 346 8.15 6.57 10.56
N GLY A 347 8.05 7.27 9.41
CA GLY A 347 8.35 6.72 8.10
C GLY A 347 9.83 6.33 7.97
N LEU A 348 10.76 7.18 8.46
CA LEU A 348 12.18 6.87 8.45
C LEU A 348 12.53 5.70 9.37
N VAL A 349 11.86 5.58 10.53
CA VAL A 349 12.02 4.44 11.44
C VAL A 349 11.56 3.14 10.76
N ARG A 350 10.45 3.15 10.03
CA ARG A 350 9.97 1.98 9.26
C ARG A 350 10.97 1.57 8.19
N ILE A 351 11.57 2.52 7.46
CA ILE A 351 12.63 2.25 6.49
C ILE A 351 13.84 1.61 7.17
N ARG A 352 14.25 2.12 8.35
CA ARG A 352 15.37 1.56 9.12
C ARG A 352 15.09 0.13 9.57
N LEU A 353 13.88 -0.18 10.02
CA LEU A 353 13.44 -1.54 10.36
C LEU A 353 13.45 -2.47 9.14
N THR A 354 13.04 -2.00 7.94
CA THR A 354 13.14 -2.80 6.71
C THR A 354 14.59 -3.06 6.29
N SER A 355 15.50 -2.13 6.57
CA SER A 355 16.95 -2.32 6.35
C SER A 355 17.50 -3.46 7.23
N ILE A 356 17.05 -3.58 8.48
CA ILE A 356 17.36 -4.70 9.38
C ILE A 356 16.77 -6.01 8.84
N LEU A 357 15.51 -5.97 8.41
CA LEU A 357 14.82 -7.14 7.86
C LEU A 357 15.54 -7.71 6.63
N ALA A 358 16.22 -6.85 5.84
CA ALA A 358 17.05 -7.29 4.73
C ALA A 358 18.29 -8.11 5.20
N GLN A 359 18.91 -7.77 6.34
CA GLN A 359 20.01 -8.58 6.91
C GLN A 359 19.48 -9.93 7.41
N ILE A 360 18.32 -9.92 8.05
CA ILE A 360 17.63 -11.14 8.49
C ILE A 360 17.35 -12.06 7.28
N ARG A 361 16.89 -11.50 6.15
CA ARG A 361 16.63 -12.27 4.92
C ARG A 361 17.90 -12.95 4.39
N ARG A 362 19.04 -12.26 4.43
CA ARG A 362 20.34 -12.85 4.05
C ARG A 362 20.72 -14.00 4.98
N PHE A 363 20.56 -13.81 6.28
CA PHE A 363 20.79 -14.86 7.28
C PHE A 363 19.90 -16.08 7.03
N MET A 364 18.60 -15.92 6.83
CA MET A 364 17.68 -17.00 6.50
C MET A 364 18.12 -17.80 5.27
N ARG A 365 18.63 -17.10 4.23
CA ARG A 365 19.16 -17.75 3.03
C ARG A 365 20.40 -18.59 3.35
N THR A 366 21.33 -18.07 4.16
CA THR A 366 22.58 -18.75 4.54
C THR A 366 22.31 -20.06 5.28
N TYR A 367 21.25 -20.12 6.08
CA TYR A 367 20.88 -21.30 6.87
C TYR A 367 19.73 -22.12 6.27
N ASN A 368 19.41 -21.87 4.99
CA ASN A 368 18.36 -22.58 4.23
C ASN A 368 16.98 -22.58 4.92
N LEU A 369 16.63 -21.48 5.59
CA LEU A 369 15.32 -21.28 6.22
C LEU A 369 14.24 -20.78 5.26
N ILE A 370 14.63 -20.35 4.05
CA ILE A 370 13.71 -19.78 3.05
C ILE A 370 12.80 -20.85 2.43
N GLU A 371 13.25 -22.09 2.40
CA GLU A 371 12.48 -23.20 1.83
C GLU A 371 11.36 -23.69 2.74
N ASP A 372 11.37 -23.25 4.02
CA ASP A 372 10.33 -23.57 4.98
C ASP A 372 9.21 -22.51 4.92
N GLU A 373 8.02 -22.96 4.52
CA GLU A 373 6.83 -22.09 4.35
C GLU A 373 6.46 -21.33 5.62
N ILE A 374 6.74 -21.88 6.81
CA ILE A 374 6.43 -21.23 8.10
C ILE A 374 7.29 -19.98 8.27
N TYR A 375 8.62 -20.10 8.06
CA TYR A 375 9.52 -18.95 8.18
C TYR A 375 9.27 -17.91 7.09
N GLU A 376 8.86 -18.34 5.90
CA GLU A 376 8.51 -17.44 4.81
C GLU A 376 7.23 -16.65 5.11
N TRP A 377 6.23 -17.31 5.66
CA TRP A 377 5.00 -16.66 6.10
C TRP A 377 5.27 -15.65 7.22
N GLU A 378 6.01 -16.04 8.27
CA GLU A 378 6.37 -15.14 9.38
C GLU A 378 7.21 -13.95 8.92
N TYR A 379 8.11 -14.14 7.95
CA TYR A 379 8.87 -13.03 7.36
C TYR A 379 7.94 -11.99 6.71
N ARG A 380 6.93 -12.44 5.97
CA ARG A 380 5.93 -11.56 5.36
C ARG A 380 5.08 -10.86 6.41
N ASP A 381 4.71 -11.57 7.45
CA ASP A 381 3.94 -11.01 8.57
C ASP A 381 4.73 -9.90 9.28
N ILE A 382 6.01 -10.11 9.56
CA ILE A 382 6.88 -9.07 10.12
C ILE A 382 7.06 -7.88 9.15
N PHE A 383 7.17 -8.13 7.86
CA PHE A 383 7.23 -7.05 6.88
C PHE A 383 5.97 -6.18 6.91
N ASN A 384 4.80 -6.80 6.97
CA ASN A 384 3.53 -6.10 7.10
C ASN A 384 3.42 -5.36 8.44
N SER A 385 3.85 -5.99 9.55
CA SER A 385 3.90 -5.34 10.86
C SER A 385 4.78 -4.07 10.84
N ILE A 386 5.95 -4.10 10.19
CA ILE A 386 6.80 -2.92 10.02
C ILE A 386 6.08 -1.82 9.26
N LEU A 387 5.33 -2.14 8.22
CA LEU A 387 4.67 -1.15 7.37
C LEU A 387 3.41 -0.56 7.99
N TYR A 388 2.60 -1.39 8.67
CA TYR A 388 1.22 -1.03 9.01
C TYR A 388 0.91 -0.99 10.50
N ASP A 389 1.71 -1.60 11.39
CA ASP A 389 1.45 -1.55 12.83
C ASP A 389 1.40 -0.10 13.33
N ALA A 390 0.41 0.16 14.15
CA ALA A 390 0.16 1.48 14.70
C ALA A 390 1.15 1.87 15.82
N VAL A 391 1.85 0.89 16.43
CA VAL A 391 2.71 1.11 17.61
C VAL A 391 4.05 0.43 17.44
N LEU A 392 5.15 1.21 17.49
CA LEU A 392 6.54 0.76 17.32
C LEU A 392 6.92 -0.37 18.28
N TYR A 393 6.50 -0.26 19.55
CA TYR A 393 6.81 -1.28 20.56
C TYR A 393 6.36 -2.69 20.12
N ARG A 394 5.14 -2.81 19.57
CA ARG A 394 4.61 -4.09 19.07
C ARG A 394 5.43 -4.63 17.92
N THR A 395 5.73 -3.78 16.93
CA THR A 395 6.57 -4.13 15.78
C THR A 395 7.94 -4.66 16.22
N VAL A 396 8.61 -3.97 17.15
CA VAL A 396 9.92 -4.38 17.65
C VAL A 396 9.83 -5.70 18.44
N GLN A 397 8.79 -5.90 19.27
CA GLN A 397 8.60 -7.16 19.98
C GLN A 397 8.35 -8.34 19.02
N ASN A 398 7.51 -8.15 18.00
CA ASN A 398 7.26 -9.15 16.97
C ASN A 398 8.55 -9.51 16.22
N LEU A 399 9.34 -8.49 15.85
CA LEU A 399 10.65 -8.69 15.21
C LEU A 399 11.61 -9.50 16.09
N ILE A 400 11.68 -9.20 17.38
CA ILE A 400 12.51 -9.96 18.35
C ILE A 400 12.06 -11.43 18.43
N LEU A 401 10.75 -11.69 18.52
CA LEU A 401 10.20 -13.04 18.54
C LEU A 401 10.52 -13.80 17.25
N PHE A 402 10.40 -13.16 16.11
CA PHE A 402 10.78 -13.74 14.83
C PHE A 402 12.28 -14.07 14.77
N ILE A 403 13.17 -13.13 15.18
CA ILE A 403 14.61 -13.38 15.24
C ILE A 403 14.93 -14.57 16.16
N GLN A 404 14.27 -14.72 17.29
CA GLN A 404 14.45 -15.88 18.17
C GLN A 404 14.15 -17.19 17.45
N LYS A 405 13.06 -17.24 16.70
CA LYS A 405 12.66 -18.43 15.94
C LYS A 405 13.67 -18.78 14.85
N ILE A 406 14.11 -17.80 14.05
CA ILE A 406 15.07 -18.06 12.98
C ILE A 406 16.46 -18.44 13.51
N VAL A 407 16.89 -17.87 14.65
CA VAL A 407 18.14 -18.24 15.32
C VAL A 407 18.07 -19.69 15.79
N PHE A 408 16.96 -20.09 16.43
CA PHE A 408 16.73 -21.48 16.81
C PHE A 408 16.71 -22.43 15.61
N GLY A 409 16.01 -22.05 14.53
CA GLY A 409 15.99 -22.82 13.28
C GLY A 409 17.38 -22.96 12.65
N ALA A 410 18.18 -21.89 12.66
CA ALA A 410 19.56 -21.91 12.19
C ALA A 410 20.46 -22.82 13.04
N GLU A 411 20.31 -22.83 14.38
CA GLU A 411 21.01 -23.77 15.25
C GLU A 411 20.68 -25.23 14.93
N MET A 412 19.39 -25.53 14.73
CA MET A 412 18.96 -26.88 14.40
C MET A 412 19.49 -27.33 13.03
N ASN A 413 19.41 -26.46 12.02
CA ASN A 413 19.97 -26.72 10.71
C ASN A 413 21.51 -26.83 10.78
N SER A 414 22.20 -25.97 11.52
CA SER A 414 23.65 -26.06 11.73
C SER A 414 24.07 -27.37 12.38
N ARG A 415 23.32 -27.87 13.35
CA ARG A 415 23.58 -29.18 13.96
C ARG A 415 23.40 -30.32 12.94
N LYS A 416 22.36 -30.22 12.11
CA LYS A 416 22.10 -31.16 11.01
C LYS A 416 23.22 -31.14 9.96
N TYR A 417 23.72 -29.93 9.62
CA TYR A 417 24.84 -29.73 8.67
C TYR A 417 26.23 -29.91 9.29
N LYS A 418 26.43 -29.66 10.59
CA LYS A 418 27.69 -29.98 11.30
C LYS A 418 27.95 -31.48 11.35
N GLN A 419 26.92 -32.31 11.19
CA GLN A 419 27.09 -33.77 11.11
C GLN A 419 27.61 -34.21 9.74
N ASP A 420 27.49 -33.41 8.67
CA ASP A 420 27.92 -33.79 7.33
C ASP A 420 28.66 -32.66 6.57
N PRO A 421 30.00 -32.62 6.71
CA PRO A 421 30.81 -31.67 5.94
C PRO A 421 30.69 -31.84 4.42
N ILE A 422 30.27 -33.03 3.95
CA ILE A 422 30.11 -33.32 2.51
C ILE A 422 28.86 -32.61 1.96
N GLU A 423 27.73 -32.67 2.64
CA GLU A 423 26.51 -31.97 2.23
C GLU A 423 26.74 -30.44 2.20
N ARG A 424 27.43 -29.89 3.21
CA ARG A 424 27.83 -28.48 3.20
C ARG A 424 28.72 -28.14 2.01
N GLY A 425 29.69 -28.98 1.72
CA GLY A 425 30.59 -28.79 0.59
C GLY A 425 29.87 -28.83 -0.76
N ILE A 426 28.93 -29.75 -0.93
CA ILE A 426 28.12 -29.85 -2.16
C ILE A 426 27.21 -28.60 -2.30
N SER A 427 26.56 -28.16 -1.24
CA SER A 427 25.73 -26.94 -1.24
C SER A 427 26.55 -25.70 -1.58
N PHE A 428 27.79 -25.60 -1.08
CA PHE A 428 28.73 -24.54 -1.46
C PHE A 428 29.04 -24.58 -2.96
N LEU A 429 29.28 -25.76 -3.52
CA LEU A 429 29.52 -25.94 -4.96
C LEU A 429 28.28 -25.53 -5.78
N GLU A 430 27.08 -25.90 -5.37
CA GLU A 430 25.81 -25.54 -6.04
C GLU A 430 25.54 -24.02 -6.00
N THR A 431 26.03 -23.32 -4.99
CA THR A 431 25.87 -21.86 -4.89
C THR A 431 26.95 -21.10 -5.67
N ASN A 432 28.18 -21.65 -5.75
CA ASN A 432 29.36 -20.96 -6.26
C ASN A 432 29.88 -21.53 -7.59
N PHE A 433 29.20 -22.48 -8.25
CA PHE A 433 29.67 -23.17 -9.46
C PHE A 433 30.05 -22.23 -10.61
N ALA A 434 29.46 -21.04 -10.67
CA ALA A 434 29.72 -20.03 -11.70
C ALA A 434 31.11 -19.37 -11.55
N GLN A 435 31.78 -19.50 -10.39
CA GLN A 435 33.14 -19.01 -10.21
C GLN A 435 34.12 -19.84 -11.04
N VAL A 436 34.84 -19.17 -11.94
CA VAL A 436 35.74 -19.82 -12.88
C VAL A 436 36.89 -20.57 -12.18
N ASP A 437 37.45 -19.94 -11.12
CA ASP A 437 38.64 -20.46 -10.42
C ASP A 437 38.31 -21.25 -9.15
N LEU A 438 37.07 -21.75 -9.02
CA LEU A 438 36.63 -22.51 -7.85
C LEU A 438 37.43 -23.81 -7.71
N LYS A 439 38.11 -23.97 -6.56
CA LYS A 439 38.99 -25.08 -6.25
C LYS A 439 38.49 -25.92 -5.08
N LEU A 440 39.04 -27.12 -4.93
CA LEU A 440 38.78 -27.97 -3.77
C LEU A 440 39.14 -27.29 -2.44
N ASP A 441 40.24 -26.50 -2.46
CA ASP A 441 40.70 -25.75 -1.27
C ASP A 441 39.67 -24.77 -0.76
N ASP A 442 38.96 -24.06 -1.65
CA ASP A 442 37.90 -23.11 -1.29
C ASP A 442 36.74 -23.81 -0.57
N VAL A 443 36.35 -25.01 -1.07
CA VAL A 443 35.30 -25.81 -0.45
C VAL A 443 35.76 -26.37 0.90
N ALA A 444 37.00 -26.88 0.95
CA ALA A 444 37.57 -27.44 2.18
C ALA A 444 37.71 -26.37 3.27
N GLN A 445 38.12 -25.15 2.92
CA GLN A 445 38.17 -24.00 3.81
C GLN A 445 36.75 -23.63 4.29
N PHE A 446 35.75 -23.60 3.41
CA PHE A 446 34.37 -23.31 3.78
C PHE A 446 33.78 -24.30 4.78
N VAL A 447 34.09 -25.58 4.65
CA VAL A 447 33.62 -26.61 5.58
C VAL A 447 34.53 -26.82 6.79
N ASP A 448 35.61 -26.01 6.92
CA ASP A 448 36.62 -26.08 8.00
C ASP A 448 37.28 -27.46 8.08
N ARG A 449 37.80 -27.95 6.95
CA ARG A 449 38.50 -29.24 6.83
C ARG A 449 39.75 -29.11 5.96
N ASN A 450 40.70 -30.03 6.21
CA ASN A 450 41.86 -30.15 5.34
C ASN A 450 41.43 -30.62 3.94
N PRO A 451 41.94 -30.04 2.81
CA PRO A 451 41.56 -30.41 1.44
C PRO A 451 41.70 -31.90 1.13
N SER A 452 42.81 -32.51 1.53
CA SER A 452 43.03 -33.94 1.30
C SER A 452 42.02 -34.81 2.03
N TYR A 453 41.73 -34.47 3.30
CA TYR A 453 40.73 -35.17 4.10
C TYR A 453 39.33 -35.00 3.51
N PHE A 454 38.96 -33.78 3.15
CA PHE A 454 37.66 -33.49 2.54
C PHE A 454 37.50 -34.26 1.20
N SER A 455 38.54 -34.28 0.35
CA SER A 455 38.54 -35.04 -0.90
C SER A 455 38.29 -36.53 -0.70
N HIS A 456 38.98 -37.15 0.27
CA HIS A 456 38.74 -38.57 0.61
C HIS A 456 37.33 -38.81 1.12
N LEU A 457 36.81 -37.96 1.98
CA LEU A 457 35.47 -38.09 2.52
C LEU A 457 34.40 -37.88 1.44
N LEU A 458 34.64 -36.94 0.51
CA LEU A 458 33.77 -36.65 -0.63
C LEU A 458 33.63 -37.88 -1.54
N ILE A 459 34.76 -38.50 -1.91
CA ILE A 459 34.77 -39.72 -2.75
C ILE A 459 34.12 -40.88 -2.00
N ALA A 460 34.44 -41.10 -0.73
CA ALA A 460 33.86 -42.15 0.08
C ALA A 460 32.34 -42.10 0.16
N LYS A 461 31.76 -40.89 0.24
CA LYS A 461 30.32 -40.70 0.40
C LYS A 461 29.57 -40.61 -0.92
N THR A 462 30.14 -39.96 -1.94
CA THR A 462 29.44 -39.65 -3.21
C THR A 462 29.90 -40.58 -4.37
N SER A 463 30.96 -41.35 -4.17
CA SER A 463 31.68 -42.10 -5.22
C SER A 463 32.20 -41.22 -6.34
N LYS A 464 32.27 -39.91 -6.17
CA LYS A 464 32.69 -38.90 -7.17
C LYS A 464 33.72 -37.97 -6.60
N GLY A 465 34.66 -37.56 -7.44
CA GLY A 465 35.63 -36.51 -7.09
C GLY A 465 35.07 -35.12 -7.24
N PHE A 466 35.76 -34.14 -6.63
CA PHE A 466 35.40 -32.69 -6.67
C PHE A 466 35.15 -32.21 -8.10
N SER A 467 36.06 -32.48 -9.05
CA SER A 467 35.93 -32.01 -10.43
C SER A 467 34.73 -32.61 -11.14
N GLU A 468 34.40 -33.86 -10.83
CA GLU A 468 33.24 -34.54 -11.39
C GLU A 468 31.93 -33.95 -10.87
N ILE A 469 31.84 -33.67 -9.57
CA ILE A 469 30.66 -33.06 -8.95
C ILE A 469 30.46 -31.64 -9.49
N LEU A 470 31.53 -30.83 -9.51
CA LEU A 470 31.45 -29.45 -10.02
C LEU A 470 31.05 -29.41 -11.49
N SER A 471 31.65 -30.31 -12.31
CA SER A 471 31.28 -30.41 -13.71
C SER A 471 29.81 -30.84 -13.87
N GLY A 472 29.34 -31.78 -13.06
CA GLY A 472 27.94 -32.22 -13.06
C GLY A 472 26.96 -31.06 -12.76
N ILE A 473 27.24 -30.25 -11.74
CA ILE A 473 26.45 -29.07 -11.37
C ILE A 473 26.44 -28.07 -12.55
N ARG A 474 27.61 -27.74 -13.08
CA ARG A 474 27.75 -26.82 -14.23
C ARG A 474 26.98 -27.30 -15.45
N MET A 475 27.03 -28.63 -15.76
CA MET A 475 26.30 -29.19 -16.89
C MET A 475 24.79 -29.21 -16.68
N LYS A 476 24.33 -29.45 -15.45
CA LYS A 476 22.90 -29.36 -15.12
C LYS A 476 22.36 -27.97 -15.40
N GLU A 477 23.08 -26.94 -14.95
CA GLU A 477 22.70 -25.55 -15.19
C GLU A 477 22.84 -25.15 -16.67
N ALA A 478 23.88 -25.63 -17.35
CA ALA A 478 24.03 -25.43 -18.80
C ALA A 478 22.83 -25.99 -19.59
N LYS A 479 22.35 -27.19 -19.25
CA LYS A 479 21.15 -27.77 -19.87
C LYS A 479 19.94 -26.88 -19.65
N ARG A 480 19.72 -26.37 -18.42
CA ARG A 480 18.63 -25.46 -18.10
C ARG A 480 18.69 -24.21 -18.97
N LEU A 481 19.86 -23.54 -19.01
CA LEU A 481 20.03 -22.32 -19.81
C LEU A 481 19.90 -22.57 -21.33
N LEU A 482 20.35 -23.72 -21.82
CA LEU A 482 20.20 -24.12 -23.24
C LEU A 482 18.74 -24.34 -23.63
N THR A 483 17.90 -24.80 -22.70
CA THR A 483 16.48 -25.08 -22.93
C THR A 483 15.62 -23.83 -22.73
N GLU A 484 15.89 -23.05 -21.67
CA GLU A 484 15.04 -21.95 -21.24
C GLU A 484 15.40 -20.60 -21.88
N THR A 485 16.59 -20.47 -22.49
CA THR A 485 17.07 -19.20 -23.01
C THR A 485 17.60 -19.31 -24.45
N SER A 486 17.55 -18.20 -25.18
CA SER A 486 18.18 -18.05 -26.51
C SER A 486 19.63 -17.56 -26.45
N LYS A 487 20.25 -17.51 -25.25
CA LYS A 487 21.62 -17.01 -25.08
C LYS A 487 22.64 -17.73 -25.92
N PRO A 488 23.65 -17.05 -26.49
CA PRO A 488 24.74 -17.68 -27.21
C PRO A 488 25.47 -18.71 -26.35
N ILE A 489 25.92 -19.82 -26.97
CA ILE A 489 26.66 -20.89 -26.26
C ILE A 489 27.89 -20.35 -25.54
N LYS A 490 28.56 -19.35 -26.13
CA LYS A 490 29.71 -18.66 -25.53
C LYS A 490 29.33 -17.95 -24.23
N GLU A 491 28.16 -17.31 -24.21
CA GLU A 491 27.66 -16.63 -23.00
C GLU A 491 27.27 -17.66 -21.93
N ILE A 492 26.58 -18.74 -22.33
CA ILE A 492 26.22 -19.81 -21.38
C ILE A 492 27.48 -20.43 -20.77
N SER A 493 28.55 -20.67 -21.57
CA SER A 493 29.80 -21.21 -21.03
C SER A 493 30.38 -20.34 -19.90
N LEU A 494 30.33 -19.01 -20.03
CA LEU A 494 30.78 -18.07 -18.98
C LEU A 494 29.87 -18.09 -17.75
N LEU A 495 28.56 -18.10 -17.97
CA LEU A 495 27.56 -18.12 -16.89
C LEU A 495 27.65 -19.38 -16.02
N VAL A 496 28.08 -20.49 -16.59
CA VAL A 496 28.25 -21.75 -15.85
C VAL A 496 29.69 -21.98 -15.38
N GLY A 497 30.55 -20.97 -15.44
CA GLY A 497 31.88 -20.98 -14.85
C GLY A 497 32.99 -21.61 -15.74
N TYR A 498 32.83 -21.61 -17.06
CA TYR A 498 33.88 -22.01 -17.99
C TYR A 498 34.51 -20.81 -18.68
N GLN A 499 35.82 -20.64 -18.56
CA GLN A 499 36.56 -19.57 -19.24
C GLN A 499 36.59 -19.72 -20.76
N ASN A 500 36.63 -20.99 -21.25
CA ASN A 500 36.80 -21.32 -22.66
C ASN A 500 35.58 -22.09 -23.19
N ALA A 501 34.89 -21.47 -24.15
CA ALA A 501 33.68 -22.02 -24.75
C ALA A 501 33.93 -23.32 -25.55
N ASN A 502 35.15 -23.51 -26.10
CA ASN A 502 35.51 -24.75 -26.81
C ASN A 502 35.71 -25.91 -25.82
N TYR A 503 36.36 -25.61 -24.68
CA TYR A 503 36.49 -26.61 -23.61
C TYR A 503 35.13 -26.97 -23.02
N PHE A 504 34.27 -25.98 -22.75
CA PHE A 504 32.89 -26.23 -22.35
C PHE A 504 32.13 -27.13 -23.32
N SER A 505 32.21 -26.83 -24.63
CA SER A 505 31.48 -27.62 -25.64
C SER A 505 31.97 -29.07 -25.73
N ARG A 506 33.27 -29.30 -25.53
CA ARG A 506 33.86 -30.64 -25.47
C ARG A 506 33.38 -31.39 -24.22
N SER A 507 33.53 -30.80 -23.04
CA SER A 507 33.07 -31.38 -21.77
C SER A 507 31.56 -31.65 -21.76
N PHE A 508 30.77 -30.76 -22.34
CA PHE A 508 29.33 -30.98 -22.47
C PHE A 508 29.01 -32.20 -23.36
N LYS A 509 29.70 -32.35 -24.50
CA LYS A 509 29.52 -33.48 -25.38
C LYS A 509 29.99 -34.80 -24.74
N GLU A 510 31.12 -34.79 -24.02
CA GLU A 510 31.62 -35.95 -23.29
C GLU A 510 30.62 -36.44 -22.22
N MET A 511 29.99 -35.51 -21.48
CA MET A 511 29.07 -35.86 -20.39
C MET A 511 27.64 -36.16 -20.87
N ASN A 512 27.22 -35.65 -22.02
CA ASN A 512 25.82 -35.72 -22.46
C ASN A 512 25.63 -36.42 -23.79
N GLY A 513 26.71 -36.85 -24.45
CA GLY A 513 26.68 -37.56 -25.74
C GLY A 513 26.48 -36.67 -26.97
N VAL A 514 25.93 -35.45 -26.78
CA VAL A 514 25.64 -34.50 -27.86
C VAL A 514 26.25 -33.12 -27.54
N SER A 515 26.53 -32.33 -28.59
CA SER A 515 27.05 -30.96 -28.39
C SER A 515 25.98 -30.02 -27.82
N PRO A 516 26.34 -28.89 -27.18
CA PRO A 516 25.38 -27.89 -26.69
C PRO A 516 24.43 -27.39 -27.79
N LYS A 517 24.92 -27.26 -29.02
CA LYS A 517 24.12 -26.83 -30.18
C LYS A 517 23.08 -27.89 -30.57
N GLU A 518 23.48 -29.14 -30.67
CA GLU A 518 22.58 -30.26 -30.94
C GLU A 518 21.55 -30.43 -29.83
N PHE A 519 21.97 -30.34 -28.56
CA PHE A 519 21.08 -30.42 -27.40
C PHE A 519 19.98 -29.33 -27.45
N ARG A 520 20.34 -28.11 -27.78
CA ARG A 520 19.37 -27.01 -27.93
C ARG A 520 18.37 -27.29 -29.05
N LEU A 521 18.85 -27.74 -30.23
CA LEU A 521 17.99 -28.02 -31.38
C LEU A 521 16.99 -29.11 -31.07
N THR A 522 17.42 -30.19 -30.43
CA THR A 522 16.56 -31.33 -30.09
C THR A 522 15.43 -30.92 -29.13
N ASN A 523 15.73 -30.13 -28.10
CA ASN A 523 14.73 -29.68 -27.14
C ASN A 523 13.79 -28.56 -27.68
N THR A 524 14.28 -27.75 -28.63
CA THR A 524 13.42 -26.75 -29.31
C THR A 524 12.38 -27.42 -30.21
N HIS A 525 12.69 -28.61 -30.78
CA HIS A 525 11.73 -29.38 -31.57
C HIS A 525 10.69 -30.11 -30.70
N GLN A 526 11.04 -30.57 -29.50
CA GLN A 526 10.08 -31.19 -28.58
C GLN A 526 9.02 -30.19 -28.07
N ILE A 527 9.42 -28.97 -27.70
CA ILE A 527 8.49 -27.93 -27.25
C ILE A 527 7.54 -27.50 -28.38
N LYS A 528 7.99 -27.47 -29.65
CA LYS A 528 7.12 -27.18 -30.80
C LYS A 528 6.19 -28.33 -31.16
N GLY A 529 6.59 -29.58 -30.90
CA GLY A 529 5.77 -30.76 -31.14
C GLY A 529 4.61 -30.92 -30.14
N GLU A 530 4.83 -30.57 -28.90
CA GLU A 530 3.79 -30.60 -27.85
C GLU A 530 2.76 -29.46 -27.99
N MET A 531 3.15 -28.30 -28.52
CA MET A 531 2.21 -27.21 -28.83
C MET A 531 1.32 -27.50 -30.06
N THR A 532 1.71 -28.38 -30.94
CA THR A 532 0.90 -28.80 -32.11
C THR A 532 -0.07 -29.95 -31.81
N GLN A 533 0.14 -30.73 -30.75
CA GLN A 533 -0.78 -31.81 -30.34
C GLN A 533 -1.88 -31.36 -29.34
N SER A 534 -1.87 -30.11 -28.88
CA SER A 534 -2.90 -29.56 -28.01
C SER A 534 -3.89 -28.65 -28.75
N GLN A 535 -3.89 -28.66 -30.10
CA GLN A 535 -4.82 -27.89 -30.94
C GLN A 535 -5.64 -28.78 -31.90
N ASP A 536 -5.63 -30.12 -31.73
CA ASP A 536 -6.56 -31.02 -32.42
C ASP A 536 -7.63 -31.58 -31.47
#